data_7eaf7fe04b279e6567a87c0124936dab
#
_entry.id   7eaf7fe04b279e6567a87c0124936dab
#
_cell.length_a   1.000
_cell.length_b   1.000
_cell.length_c   1.000
_cell.angle_alpha   90.00
_cell.angle_beta   90.00
_cell.angle_gamma   90.00
#
_symmetry.space_group_name_H-M   'P 1'
#
loop_
_entity.id
_entity.type
_entity.pdbx_description
1 polymer ?
#
loop_
_entity_poly.entity_id
_entity_poly.type
_entity_poly.pdbx_seq_one_letter_code
_entity_poly.pdbx_strand_id
1 'polypeptide(L)'
;MTDLVLRPATEADVPAITAIYNDVIRTSDAIWLDEEVTEADRLTWLRSLREDDACLVAVAPDATVAGYVGCFAFRAKTGYWPTVEITIMVADGWRGTGAGSLLLEAIVDHAGAVGRRVVVAGVDGGNEGSRRFHERHGFREVARMPGVGRKRGLPVDLVLLQRDLPGPDRRST
;
A
#
# COMPACT_ATOMS: atom_id res chain seq x y z
N MET A 1 -9.71 -15.49 -15.32
CA MET A 1 -8.57 -14.63 -14.93
C MET A 1 -8.84 -13.27 -15.53
N THR A 2 -8.85 -12.23 -14.71
CA THR A 2 -9.11 -10.86 -15.17
C THR A 2 -7.82 -10.36 -15.84
N ASP A 3 -7.89 -9.94 -17.11
CA ASP A 3 -6.73 -9.44 -17.88
C ASP A 3 -6.34 -8.03 -17.39
N LEU A 4 -5.83 -7.93 -16.15
CA LEU A 4 -5.35 -6.67 -15.59
C LEU A 4 -3.92 -6.39 -16.08
N VAL A 5 -3.70 -5.17 -16.55
CA VAL A 5 -2.37 -4.66 -16.89
C VAL A 5 -1.85 -3.79 -15.76
N LEU A 6 -0.63 -4.09 -15.28
CA LEU A 6 0.07 -3.25 -14.31
C LEU A 6 0.93 -2.22 -15.03
N ARG A 7 0.89 -1.00 -14.57
CA ARG A 7 1.77 0.08 -15.02
C ARG A 7 2.00 1.12 -13.93
N PRO A 8 3.04 1.95 -14.06
CA PRO A 8 3.17 3.14 -13.21
C PRO A 8 1.93 4.03 -13.31
N ALA A 9 1.53 4.60 -12.17
CA ALA A 9 0.48 5.59 -12.11
C ALA A 9 0.92 6.89 -12.80
N THR A 10 0.00 7.53 -13.48
CA THR A 10 0.18 8.84 -14.10
C THR A 10 -0.81 9.85 -13.52
N GLU A 11 -0.65 11.12 -13.84
CA GLU A 11 -1.60 12.16 -13.41
C GLU A 11 -3.03 11.89 -13.91
N ALA A 12 -3.18 11.21 -15.05
CA ALA A 12 -4.49 10.81 -15.58
C ALA A 12 -5.23 9.79 -14.69
N ASP A 13 -4.51 9.08 -13.81
CA ASP A 13 -5.10 8.11 -12.88
C ASP A 13 -5.58 8.74 -11.57
N VAL A 14 -5.22 10.01 -11.31
CA VAL A 14 -5.53 10.70 -10.06
C VAL A 14 -7.02 10.69 -9.72
N PRO A 15 -7.95 10.94 -10.64
CA PRO A 15 -9.39 10.84 -10.34
C PRO A 15 -9.79 9.46 -9.82
N ALA A 16 -9.34 8.38 -10.47
CA ALA A 16 -9.65 7.02 -10.07
C ALA A 16 -8.99 6.64 -8.72
N ILE A 17 -7.72 7.01 -8.52
CA ILE A 17 -7.00 6.81 -7.25
C ILE A 17 -7.72 7.55 -6.12
N THR A 18 -8.16 8.79 -6.35
CA THR A 18 -8.91 9.58 -5.36
C THR A 18 -10.24 8.92 -5.02
N ALA A 19 -10.98 8.48 -6.02
CA ALA A 19 -12.26 7.81 -5.81
C ALA A 19 -12.11 6.53 -4.96
N ILE A 20 -11.12 5.68 -5.27
CA ILE A 20 -10.82 4.46 -4.50
C ILE A 20 -10.40 4.82 -3.06
N TYR A 21 -9.55 5.83 -2.87
CA TYR A 21 -9.10 6.26 -1.57
C TYR A 21 -10.24 6.77 -0.70
N ASN A 22 -11.10 7.62 -1.25
CA ASN A 22 -12.26 8.20 -0.57
C ASN A 22 -13.33 7.14 -0.25
N ASP A 23 -13.50 6.15 -1.13
CA ASP A 23 -14.39 5.02 -0.84
C ASP A 23 -13.92 4.26 0.42
N VAL A 24 -12.63 4.00 0.54
CA VAL A 24 -12.04 3.36 1.74
C VAL A 24 -12.22 4.24 2.98
N ILE A 25 -12.07 5.57 2.88
CA ILE A 25 -12.33 6.50 3.99
C ILE A 25 -13.78 6.38 4.48
N ARG A 26 -14.73 6.31 3.55
CA ARG A 26 -16.18 6.25 3.88
C ARG A 26 -16.60 4.92 4.47
N THR A 27 -16.09 3.82 3.91
CA THR A 27 -16.64 2.48 4.11
C THR A 27 -15.86 1.61 5.09
N SER A 28 -14.67 2.06 5.53
CA SER A 28 -13.80 1.26 6.40
C SER A 28 -12.98 2.11 7.37
N ASP A 29 -12.31 1.43 8.30
CA ASP A 29 -11.35 2.03 9.22
C ASP A 29 -9.88 1.82 8.75
N ALA A 30 -9.66 1.39 7.50
CA ALA A 30 -8.32 1.16 6.96
C ALA A 30 -7.52 2.45 6.75
N ILE A 31 -8.19 3.59 6.60
CA ILE A 31 -7.59 4.92 6.50
C ILE A 31 -8.13 5.78 7.64
N TRP A 32 -7.23 6.31 8.46
CA TRP A 32 -7.57 7.09 9.67
C TRP A 32 -7.77 8.58 9.36
N LEU A 33 -8.51 8.86 8.30
CA LEU A 33 -9.04 10.18 7.96
C LEU A 33 -10.56 10.14 8.06
N ASP A 34 -11.16 11.16 8.64
CA ASP A 34 -12.63 11.28 8.76
C ASP A 34 -13.23 12.03 7.57
N GLU A 35 -12.44 12.85 6.88
CA GLU A 35 -12.84 13.63 5.71
C GLU A 35 -12.19 13.09 4.44
N GLU A 36 -12.91 13.21 3.34
CA GLU A 36 -12.42 12.85 2.02
C GLU A 36 -11.31 13.82 1.57
N VAL A 37 -10.40 13.30 0.74
CA VAL A 37 -9.34 14.09 0.12
C VAL A 37 -9.77 14.55 -1.28
N THR A 38 -9.16 15.63 -1.76
CA THR A 38 -9.38 16.14 -3.12
C THR A 38 -8.44 15.48 -4.13
N GLU A 39 -8.77 15.59 -5.42
CA GLU A 39 -7.85 15.21 -6.50
C GLU A 39 -6.55 16.04 -6.45
N ALA A 40 -6.62 17.31 -6.03
CA ALA A 40 -5.45 18.15 -5.86
C ALA A 40 -4.50 17.62 -4.77
N ASP A 41 -5.04 17.09 -3.67
CA ASP A 41 -4.25 16.45 -2.62
C ASP A 41 -3.56 15.18 -3.15
N ARG A 42 -4.29 14.36 -3.91
CA ARG A 42 -3.74 13.13 -4.50
C ARG A 42 -2.73 13.40 -5.60
N LEU A 43 -2.93 14.45 -6.40
CA LEU A 43 -1.96 14.89 -7.39
C LEU A 43 -0.68 15.38 -6.73
N THR A 44 -0.80 16.19 -5.66
CA THR A 44 0.34 16.65 -4.88
C THR A 44 1.11 15.47 -4.28
N TRP A 45 0.39 14.50 -3.72
CA TRP A 45 0.99 13.27 -3.22
C TRP A 45 1.72 12.48 -4.33
N LEU A 46 1.10 12.26 -5.49
CA LEU A 46 1.72 11.54 -6.60
C LEU A 46 3.01 12.22 -7.09
N ARG A 47 3.00 13.54 -7.18
CA ARG A 47 4.18 14.35 -7.56
C ARG A 47 5.27 14.38 -6.49
N SER A 48 4.95 14.07 -5.24
CA SER A 48 5.92 14.04 -4.14
C SER A 48 6.74 12.76 -4.07
N LEU A 49 6.43 11.76 -4.90
CA LEU A 49 7.17 10.50 -4.97
C LEU A 49 8.60 10.76 -5.40
N ARG A 50 9.54 10.13 -4.69
CA ARG A 50 10.98 10.22 -4.97
C ARG A 50 11.35 9.21 -6.06
N GLU A 51 12.59 9.25 -6.51
CA GLU A 51 13.12 8.36 -7.56
C GLU A 51 12.96 6.86 -7.22
N ASP A 52 13.15 6.48 -5.95
CA ASP A 52 13.02 5.09 -5.47
C ASP A 52 11.61 4.73 -4.96
N ASP A 53 10.70 5.70 -4.90
CA ASP A 53 9.30 5.46 -4.56
C ASP A 53 8.54 5.01 -5.81
N ALA A 54 7.43 4.33 -5.63
CA ALA A 54 6.59 3.91 -6.75
C ALA A 54 5.11 3.99 -6.41
N CYS A 55 4.31 4.25 -7.43
CA CYS A 55 2.88 4.02 -7.42
C CYS A 55 2.50 3.25 -8.69
N LEU A 56 1.91 2.07 -8.53
CA LEU A 56 1.43 1.24 -9.64
C LEU A 56 -0.10 1.18 -9.61
N VAL A 57 -0.71 1.14 -10.79
CA VAL A 57 -2.14 0.90 -10.97
C VAL A 57 -2.36 -0.42 -11.71
N ALA A 58 -3.42 -1.13 -11.33
CA ALA A 58 -3.95 -2.27 -12.08
C ALA A 58 -5.12 -1.79 -12.92
N VAL A 59 -5.04 -1.95 -14.24
CA VAL A 59 -6.00 -1.40 -15.20
C VAL A 59 -6.64 -2.53 -15.99
N ALA A 60 -7.96 -2.53 -16.07
CA ALA A 60 -8.73 -3.49 -16.84
C ALA A 60 -8.75 -3.09 -18.33
N PRO A 61 -9.14 -4.02 -19.25
CA PRO A 61 -9.19 -3.76 -20.69
C PRO A 61 -10.09 -2.59 -21.10
N ASP A 62 -11.09 -2.25 -20.32
CA ASP A 62 -11.98 -1.10 -20.50
C ASP A 62 -11.43 0.22 -19.94
N ALA A 63 -10.15 0.23 -19.55
CA ALA A 63 -9.43 1.33 -18.90
C ALA A 63 -9.87 1.63 -17.46
N THR A 64 -10.72 0.81 -16.83
CA THR A 64 -11.09 0.96 -15.42
C THR A 64 -9.88 0.64 -14.51
N VAL A 65 -9.58 1.51 -13.54
CA VAL A 65 -8.56 1.27 -12.52
C VAL A 65 -9.16 0.37 -11.43
N ALA A 66 -8.67 -0.87 -11.38
CA ALA A 66 -9.12 -1.89 -10.41
C ALA A 66 -8.54 -1.67 -9.01
N GLY A 67 -7.43 -0.95 -8.92
CA GLY A 67 -6.75 -0.66 -7.66
C GLY A 67 -5.37 -0.05 -7.90
N TYR A 68 -4.72 0.34 -6.83
CA TYR A 68 -3.37 0.86 -6.86
C TYR A 68 -2.57 0.43 -5.64
N VAL A 69 -1.25 0.50 -5.75
CA VAL A 69 -0.31 0.25 -4.67
C VAL A 69 0.79 1.29 -4.70
N GLY A 70 1.14 1.82 -3.53
CA GLY A 70 2.26 2.75 -3.36
C GLY A 70 3.37 2.13 -2.51
N CYS A 71 4.61 2.55 -2.76
CA CYS A 71 5.81 2.15 -2.04
C CYS A 71 6.64 3.39 -1.72
N PHE A 72 6.95 3.61 -0.45
CA PHE A 72 7.60 4.84 0.03
C PHE A 72 8.67 4.52 1.07
N ALA A 73 9.58 5.48 1.30
CA ALA A 73 10.53 5.39 2.40
C ALA A 73 9.80 5.25 3.76
N PHE A 74 10.14 4.23 4.53
CA PHE A 74 9.54 3.95 5.84
C PHE A 74 9.72 5.10 6.84
N ARG A 75 10.91 5.72 6.86
CA ARG A 75 11.25 6.86 7.73
C ARG A 75 12.25 7.77 7.02
N ALA A 76 12.28 9.04 7.41
CA ALA A 76 13.12 10.06 6.76
C ALA A 76 14.63 9.89 6.98
N LYS A 77 15.06 9.22 8.07
CA LYS A 77 16.49 9.04 8.36
C LYS A 77 17.12 8.02 7.41
N THR A 78 18.31 8.30 6.90
CA THR A 78 19.04 7.48 5.92
C THR A 78 19.31 6.04 6.38
N GLY A 79 19.45 5.79 7.68
CA GLY A 79 19.61 4.44 8.23
C GLY A 79 18.40 3.53 8.00
N TYR A 80 17.22 4.09 7.65
CA TYR A 80 16.03 3.31 7.27
C TYR A 80 15.94 3.03 5.76
N TRP A 81 16.93 3.44 4.97
CA TRP A 81 16.94 3.22 3.51
C TRP A 81 16.58 1.79 3.08
N PRO A 82 17.01 0.71 3.78
CA PRO A 82 16.65 -0.65 3.36
C PRO A 82 15.16 -0.99 3.50
N THR A 83 14.38 -0.15 4.19
CA THR A 83 12.97 -0.41 4.54
C THR A 83 12.05 0.54 3.80
N VAL A 84 11.01 -0.01 3.20
CA VAL A 84 9.91 0.73 2.61
C VAL A 84 8.60 0.41 3.30
N GLU A 85 7.67 1.34 3.25
CA GLU A 85 6.28 1.14 3.64
C GLU A 85 5.40 1.11 2.38
N ILE A 86 4.42 0.24 2.36
CA ILE A 86 3.47 0.14 1.25
C ILE A 86 2.06 0.51 1.69
N THR A 87 1.29 1.02 0.74
CA THR A 87 -0.16 1.14 0.85
C THR A 87 -0.79 0.47 -0.36
N ILE A 88 -1.86 -0.31 -0.17
CA ILE A 88 -2.56 -1.01 -1.24
C ILE A 88 -4.05 -0.80 -1.09
N MET A 89 -4.70 -0.39 -2.16
CA MET A 89 -6.14 -0.16 -2.22
C MET A 89 -6.72 -0.81 -3.47
N VAL A 90 -7.79 -1.55 -3.28
CA VAL A 90 -8.52 -2.23 -4.37
C VAL A 90 -9.94 -1.71 -4.38
N ALA A 91 -10.42 -1.29 -5.55
CA ALA A 91 -11.80 -0.86 -5.74
C ALA A 91 -12.78 -1.98 -5.35
N ASP A 92 -13.94 -1.62 -4.82
CA ASP A 92 -14.88 -2.58 -4.23
C ASP A 92 -15.26 -3.71 -5.20
N GLY A 93 -15.62 -3.40 -6.42
CA GLY A 93 -15.97 -4.38 -7.46
C GLY A 93 -14.81 -5.31 -7.89
N TRP A 94 -13.57 -5.05 -7.43
CA TRP A 94 -12.39 -5.82 -7.79
C TRP A 94 -11.79 -6.60 -6.61
N ARG A 95 -12.42 -6.52 -5.42
CA ARG A 95 -12.00 -7.33 -4.27
C ARG A 95 -12.27 -8.82 -4.52
N GLY A 96 -11.34 -9.66 -4.13
CA GLY A 96 -11.46 -11.12 -4.35
C GLY A 96 -11.15 -11.60 -5.77
N THR A 97 -10.85 -10.71 -6.74
CA THR A 97 -10.55 -11.07 -8.14
C THR A 97 -9.07 -11.40 -8.40
N GLY A 98 -8.19 -11.21 -7.40
CA GLY A 98 -6.75 -11.34 -7.56
C GLY A 98 -6.00 -10.01 -7.80
N ALA A 99 -6.72 -8.90 -8.04
CA ALA A 99 -6.11 -7.59 -8.29
C ALA A 99 -5.15 -7.15 -7.18
N GLY A 100 -5.53 -7.36 -5.92
CA GLY A 100 -4.67 -7.05 -4.77
C GLY A 100 -3.38 -7.86 -4.76
N SER A 101 -3.45 -9.16 -5.05
CA SER A 101 -2.27 -10.04 -5.12
C SER A 101 -1.32 -9.60 -6.22
N LEU A 102 -1.86 -9.28 -7.40
CA LEU A 102 -1.09 -8.81 -8.54
C LEU A 102 -0.34 -7.49 -8.21
N LEU A 103 -1.03 -6.52 -7.60
CA LEU A 103 -0.44 -5.25 -7.16
C LEU A 103 0.63 -5.45 -6.09
N LEU A 104 0.35 -6.29 -5.08
CA LEU A 104 1.26 -6.51 -3.96
C LEU A 104 2.57 -7.17 -4.41
N GLU A 105 2.51 -8.22 -5.22
CA GLU A 105 3.74 -8.87 -5.72
C GLU A 105 4.55 -7.92 -6.60
N ALA A 106 3.91 -7.16 -7.49
CA ALA A 106 4.62 -6.21 -8.34
C ALA A 106 5.35 -5.11 -7.55
N ILE A 107 4.75 -4.59 -6.47
CA ILE A 107 5.41 -3.56 -5.66
C ILE A 107 6.52 -4.15 -4.78
N VAL A 108 6.38 -5.40 -4.35
CA VAL A 108 7.43 -6.15 -3.64
C VAL A 108 8.62 -6.41 -4.56
N ASP A 109 8.37 -6.80 -5.80
CA ASP A 109 9.41 -6.98 -6.82
C ASP A 109 10.12 -5.66 -7.13
N HIS A 110 9.36 -4.56 -7.29
CA HIS A 110 9.94 -3.21 -7.44
C HIS A 110 10.85 -2.86 -6.26
N ALA A 111 10.39 -3.03 -5.02
CA ALA A 111 11.19 -2.75 -3.83
C ALA A 111 12.50 -3.55 -3.83
N GLY A 112 12.46 -4.83 -4.19
CA GLY A 112 13.64 -5.68 -4.34
C GLY A 112 14.59 -5.20 -5.44
N ALA A 113 14.06 -4.80 -6.60
CA ALA A 113 14.83 -4.31 -7.74
C ALA A 113 15.59 -3.02 -7.44
N VAL A 114 15.01 -2.09 -6.65
CA VAL A 114 15.70 -0.87 -6.18
C VAL A 114 16.55 -1.09 -4.92
N GLY A 115 16.79 -2.34 -4.53
CA GLY A 115 17.74 -2.71 -3.49
C GLY A 115 17.18 -2.72 -2.07
N ARG A 116 15.87 -2.54 -1.87
CA ARG A 116 15.25 -2.63 -0.55
C ARG A 116 15.31 -4.06 0.00
N ARG A 117 15.24 -4.19 1.31
CA ARG A 117 15.39 -5.46 2.03
C ARG A 117 14.21 -5.79 2.93
N VAL A 118 13.39 -4.79 3.23
CA VAL A 118 12.26 -4.94 4.13
C VAL A 118 11.09 -4.15 3.58
N VAL A 119 9.94 -4.81 3.48
CA VAL A 119 8.67 -4.18 3.16
C VAL A 119 7.77 -4.22 4.40
N VAL A 120 7.23 -3.08 4.78
CA VAL A 120 6.32 -2.92 5.91
C VAL A 120 4.93 -2.53 5.39
N ALA A 121 3.90 -3.11 5.96
CA ALA A 121 2.52 -2.68 5.78
C ALA A 121 1.94 -2.29 7.14
N GLY A 122 1.43 -1.07 7.26
CA GLY A 122 0.63 -0.62 8.39
C GLY A 122 -0.84 -0.96 8.16
N VAL A 123 -1.45 -1.71 9.08
CA VAL A 123 -2.84 -2.18 8.95
C VAL A 123 -3.61 -1.84 10.23
N ASP A 124 -4.85 -1.41 10.07
CA ASP A 124 -5.77 -1.29 11.21
C ASP A 124 -5.93 -2.63 11.93
N GLY A 125 -5.82 -2.62 13.26
CA GLY A 125 -5.86 -3.83 14.08
C GLY A 125 -7.15 -4.62 13.99
N GLY A 126 -8.27 -3.97 13.67
CA GLY A 126 -9.57 -4.57 13.42
C GLY A 126 -9.73 -5.14 12.01
N ASN A 127 -8.84 -4.78 11.07
CA ASN A 127 -8.92 -5.24 9.68
C ASN A 127 -8.29 -6.63 9.48
N GLU A 128 -8.99 -7.65 9.96
CA GLU A 128 -8.56 -9.04 9.84
C GLU A 128 -8.38 -9.51 8.38
N GLY A 129 -9.21 -9.00 7.48
CA GLY A 129 -9.12 -9.32 6.05
C GLY A 129 -7.80 -8.89 5.45
N SER A 130 -7.38 -7.65 5.74
CA SER A 130 -6.10 -7.11 5.29
C SER A 130 -4.91 -7.83 5.93
N ARG A 131 -4.98 -8.13 7.24
CA ARG A 131 -3.92 -8.89 7.92
C ARG A 131 -3.71 -10.26 7.27
N ARG A 132 -4.78 -11.06 7.12
CA ARG A 132 -4.73 -12.38 6.46
C ARG A 132 -4.28 -12.29 5.00
N PHE A 133 -4.64 -11.21 4.30
CA PHE A 133 -4.18 -10.99 2.94
C PHE A 133 -2.65 -10.85 2.90
N HIS A 134 -2.07 -9.99 3.73
CA HIS A 134 -0.62 -9.80 3.78
C HIS A 134 0.11 -11.07 4.27
N GLU A 135 -0.43 -11.78 5.27
CA GLU A 135 0.14 -13.03 5.78
C GLU A 135 0.26 -14.10 4.68
N ARG A 136 -0.78 -14.25 3.84
CA ARG A 136 -0.72 -15.17 2.68
C ARG A 136 0.36 -14.79 1.65
N HIS A 137 0.78 -13.54 1.65
CA HIS A 137 1.86 -13.02 0.80
C HIS A 137 3.21 -12.91 1.53
N GLY A 138 3.42 -13.70 2.59
CA GLY A 138 4.70 -13.82 3.28
C GLY A 138 5.04 -12.69 4.26
N PHE A 139 4.09 -11.84 4.58
CA PHE A 139 4.23 -10.89 5.67
C PHE A 139 3.95 -11.57 7.01
N ARG A 140 4.59 -11.10 8.08
CA ARG A 140 4.33 -11.51 9.46
C ARG A 140 4.09 -10.31 10.36
N GLU A 141 3.22 -10.43 11.34
CA GLU A 141 3.03 -9.39 12.35
C GLU A 141 4.31 -9.23 13.17
N VAL A 142 4.82 -8.00 13.24
CA VAL A 142 6.06 -7.67 13.98
C VAL A 142 5.82 -6.69 15.11
N ALA A 143 4.72 -5.96 15.09
CA ALA A 143 4.33 -5.07 16.17
C ALA A 143 2.82 -4.82 16.17
N ARG A 144 2.28 -4.59 17.37
CA ARG A 144 0.93 -4.07 17.60
C ARG A 144 1.01 -2.89 18.56
N MET A 145 0.39 -1.79 18.18
CA MET A 145 0.38 -0.55 18.94
C MET A 145 -1.07 -0.17 19.26
N PRO A 146 -1.55 -0.50 20.47
CA PRO A 146 -2.94 -0.23 20.86
C PRO A 146 -3.23 1.26 20.96
N GLY A 147 -4.35 1.70 20.39
CA GLY A 147 -4.90 3.04 20.57
C GLY A 147 -4.05 4.19 20.03
N VAL A 148 -3.08 3.92 19.14
CA VAL A 148 -2.17 4.96 18.61
C VAL A 148 -2.81 5.87 17.57
N GLY A 149 -3.93 5.46 16.99
CA GLY A 149 -4.69 6.23 16.01
C GLY A 149 -6.10 6.55 16.51
N ARG A 150 -6.82 7.33 15.71
CA ARG A 150 -8.22 7.64 15.94
C ARG A 150 -8.98 7.65 14.62
N LYS A 151 -10.17 7.04 14.61
CA LYS A 151 -11.10 7.08 13.49
C LYS A 151 -12.50 7.30 14.02
N ARG A 152 -13.23 8.26 13.48
CA ARG A 152 -14.59 8.64 13.92
C ARG A 152 -14.69 8.83 15.44
N GLY A 153 -13.66 9.45 16.03
CA GLY A 153 -13.59 9.69 17.46
C GLY A 153 -13.20 8.49 18.32
N LEU A 154 -13.08 7.27 17.76
CA LEU A 154 -12.72 6.05 18.48
C LEU A 154 -11.22 5.75 18.34
N PRO A 155 -10.57 5.21 19.39
CA PRO A 155 -9.18 4.74 19.28
C PRO A 155 -9.10 3.54 18.37
N VAL A 156 -8.02 3.47 17.57
CA VAL A 156 -7.72 2.36 16.66
C VAL A 156 -6.29 1.89 16.86
N ASP A 157 -6.07 0.59 16.66
CA ASP A 157 -4.77 -0.05 16.84
C ASP A 157 -4.02 -0.11 15.51
N LEU A 158 -2.72 0.16 15.54
CA LEU A 158 -1.84 -0.11 14.40
C LEU A 158 -1.19 -1.49 14.55
N VAL A 159 -1.31 -2.30 13.51
CA VAL A 159 -0.54 -3.54 13.35
C VAL A 159 0.49 -3.32 12.24
N LEU A 160 1.76 -3.55 12.53
CA LEU A 160 2.83 -3.55 11.54
C LEU A 160 3.10 -4.98 11.10
N LEU A 161 2.97 -5.21 9.80
CA LEU A 161 3.30 -6.46 9.13
C LEU A 161 4.56 -6.24 8.30
N GLN A 162 5.47 -7.21 8.30
CA GLN A 162 6.78 -7.11 7.64
C GLN A 162 7.03 -8.33 6.77
N ARG A 163 7.55 -8.08 5.56
CA ARG A 163 8.13 -9.09 4.66
C ARG A 163 9.59 -8.76 4.40
N ASP A 164 10.47 -9.73 4.66
CA ASP A 164 11.90 -9.62 4.34
C ASP A 164 12.11 -10.01 2.88
N LEU A 165 12.96 -9.25 2.16
CA LEU A 165 13.31 -9.53 0.77
C LEU A 165 14.69 -10.20 0.69
N PRO A 166 14.91 -11.08 -0.30
CA PRO A 166 16.22 -11.68 -0.54
C PRO A 166 17.32 -10.61 -0.71
N GLY A 167 18.47 -10.85 -0.14
CA GLY A 167 19.60 -9.94 -0.21
C GLY A 167 20.88 -10.63 0.22
N PRO A 168 22.06 -9.99 0.06
CA PRO A 168 23.29 -10.55 0.58
C PRO A 168 23.14 -10.84 2.08
N ASP A 169 23.66 -11.98 2.50
CA ASP A 169 23.53 -12.50 3.86
C ASP A 169 23.98 -11.44 4.88
N ARG A 170 23.15 -11.17 5.88
CA ARG A 170 23.41 -10.15 6.94
C ARG A 170 24.60 -10.51 7.84
N ARG A 171 25.30 -11.62 7.58
CA ARG A 171 26.36 -12.19 8.44
C ARG A 171 27.75 -12.16 7.82
N SER A 172 27.98 -11.37 6.77
CA SER A 172 29.29 -11.27 6.11
C SER A 172 29.93 -9.90 6.34
N THR A 173 30.00 -9.46 7.58
CA THR A 173 30.91 -8.36 8.04
C THR A 173 31.28 -8.61 9.49
#